data_bf813a43af49a261118c6ddb11d06d2e
#
_entry.id   bf813a43af49a261118c6ddb11d06d2e
#
_cell.length_a   1.000
_cell.length_b   1.000
_cell.length_c   1.000
_cell.angle_alpha   90.00
_cell.angle_beta   90.00
_cell.angle_gamma   90.00
#
_symmetry.space_group_name_H-M   'P 1'
#
loop_
_entity.id
_entity.type
_entity.pdbx_description
1 polymer ?
#
loop_
_entity_poly.entity_id
_entity_poly.type
_entity_poly.pdbx_seq_one_letter_code
_entity_poly.pdbx_strand_id
1 'polypeptide(L)'
;MTGKPVQVVAAGGIYNGRTVAAALMLGASAVWVGTRFILTDEAGAPKAHQEAVRTAGHDDNIRTIIFTGRPLRVRNNKYIENWEENRAAEIKELTAKGVIPVEHDFEILGDEIDDETMDNARPFLMGKAAAVVNEKKSAKAVVDELVTDAVKCIHNGERMTAKL
;
A
#
# COMPACT_ATOMS: atom_id res chain seq x y z
N MET A 1 16.15 -4.34 -30.10
CA MET A 1 14.90 -3.68 -29.60
C MET A 1 13.74 -4.17 -30.46
N THR A 2 12.62 -4.59 -29.89
CA THR A 2 11.51 -5.27 -30.59
C THR A 2 10.65 -4.35 -31.46
N GLY A 3 10.91 -3.04 -31.51
CA GLY A 3 10.10 -2.04 -32.22
C GLY A 3 8.68 -1.83 -31.67
N LYS A 4 8.30 -2.59 -30.62
CA LYS A 4 6.98 -2.41 -29.96
C LYS A 4 7.07 -1.42 -28.82
N PRO A 5 6.03 -0.61 -28.56
CA PRO A 5 5.97 0.27 -27.40
C PRO A 5 6.10 -0.50 -26.09
N VAL A 6 6.82 0.06 -25.14
CA VAL A 6 6.87 -0.49 -23.77
C VAL A 6 5.51 -0.28 -23.10
N GLN A 7 4.94 -1.36 -22.56
CA GLN A 7 3.69 -1.27 -21.81
C GLN A 7 3.97 -0.79 -20.38
N VAL A 8 3.23 0.20 -19.95
CA VAL A 8 3.35 0.79 -18.59
C VAL A 8 2.14 0.41 -17.78
N VAL A 9 2.36 -0.25 -16.63
CA VAL A 9 1.33 -0.53 -15.64
C VAL A 9 1.47 0.46 -14.48
N ALA A 10 0.48 1.32 -14.28
CA ALA A 10 0.49 2.28 -13.19
C ALA A 10 0.08 1.61 -11.88
N ALA A 11 0.88 1.82 -10.82
CA ALA A 11 0.62 1.27 -9.48
C ALA A 11 0.84 2.31 -8.40
N GLY A 12 0.09 2.18 -7.29
CA GLY A 12 0.16 3.08 -6.14
C GLY A 12 -0.78 4.29 -6.26
N GLY A 13 -1.52 4.57 -5.19
CA GLY A 13 -2.48 5.68 -5.15
C GLY A 13 -3.76 5.48 -5.96
N ILE A 14 -3.93 4.35 -6.63
CA ILE A 14 -5.12 4.04 -7.43
C ILE A 14 -6.13 3.29 -6.57
N TYR A 15 -7.33 3.85 -6.38
CA TYR A 15 -8.34 3.31 -5.47
C TYR A 15 -9.78 3.50 -5.92
N ASN A 16 -10.05 4.30 -6.96
CA ASN A 16 -11.38 4.54 -7.53
C ASN A 16 -11.31 4.75 -9.05
N GLY A 17 -12.45 4.79 -9.72
CA GLY A 17 -12.51 4.95 -11.16
C GLY A 17 -11.89 6.25 -11.70
N ARG A 18 -11.89 7.34 -10.92
CA ARG A 18 -11.22 8.60 -11.33
C ARG A 18 -9.72 8.42 -11.44
N THR A 19 -9.10 7.74 -10.45
CA THR A 19 -7.66 7.49 -10.46
C THR A 19 -7.28 6.48 -11.54
N VAL A 20 -8.15 5.52 -11.87
CA VAL A 20 -7.99 4.61 -13.01
C VAL A 20 -8.04 5.42 -14.33
N ALA A 21 -9.07 6.23 -14.54
CA ALA A 21 -9.22 7.06 -15.73
C ALA A 21 -7.99 7.99 -15.92
N ALA A 22 -7.55 8.66 -14.85
CA ALA A 22 -6.38 9.53 -14.90
C ALA A 22 -5.12 8.78 -15.31
N ALA A 23 -4.85 7.58 -14.76
CA ALA A 23 -3.70 6.78 -15.11
C ALA A 23 -3.70 6.37 -16.61
N LEU A 24 -4.87 5.94 -17.13
CA LEU A 24 -5.03 5.58 -18.52
C LEU A 24 -4.84 6.79 -19.46
N MET A 25 -5.41 7.95 -19.11
CA MET A 25 -5.25 9.18 -19.87
C MET A 25 -3.82 9.73 -19.88
N LEU A 26 -3.03 9.42 -18.84
CA LEU A 26 -1.60 9.71 -18.78
C LEU A 26 -0.74 8.70 -19.59
N GLY A 27 -1.36 7.71 -20.23
CA GLY A 27 -0.68 6.76 -21.11
C GLY A 27 -0.35 5.41 -20.48
N ALA A 28 -0.87 5.10 -19.29
CA ALA A 28 -0.74 3.75 -18.75
C ALA A 28 -1.55 2.75 -19.57
N SER A 29 -0.98 1.58 -19.84
CA SER A 29 -1.66 0.48 -20.55
C SER A 29 -2.59 -0.31 -19.61
N ALA A 30 -2.31 -0.30 -18.31
CA ALA A 30 -3.11 -0.93 -17.28
C ALA A 30 -2.83 -0.29 -15.91
N VAL A 31 -3.60 -0.70 -14.90
CA VAL A 31 -3.41 -0.28 -13.50
C VAL A 31 -3.26 -1.51 -12.60
N TRP A 32 -2.51 -1.33 -11.50
CA TRP A 32 -2.38 -2.31 -10.45
C TRP A 32 -2.89 -1.72 -9.13
N VAL A 33 -3.94 -2.32 -8.56
CA VAL A 33 -4.61 -1.81 -7.36
C VAL A 33 -4.40 -2.81 -6.21
N GLY A 34 -3.77 -2.37 -5.13
CA GLY A 34 -3.48 -3.22 -3.97
C GLY A 34 -4.35 -2.90 -2.76
N THR A 35 -4.10 -1.77 -2.12
CA THR A 35 -4.69 -1.39 -0.81
C THR A 35 -6.23 -1.48 -0.80
N ARG A 36 -6.89 -1.11 -1.89
CA ARG A 36 -8.36 -1.17 -1.99
C ARG A 36 -8.90 -2.59 -1.83
N PHE A 37 -8.13 -3.60 -2.29
CA PHE A 37 -8.54 -5.00 -2.21
C PHE A 37 -8.26 -5.65 -0.85
N ILE A 38 -7.49 -5.00 0.04
CA ILE A 38 -7.34 -5.47 1.43
C ILE A 38 -8.70 -5.44 2.16
N LEU A 39 -9.55 -4.43 1.86
CA LEU A 39 -10.90 -4.30 2.38
C LEU A 39 -11.95 -4.97 1.47
N THR A 40 -11.67 -6.18 1.00
CA THR A 40 -12.69 -7.00 0.33
C THR A 40 -13.05 -8.21 1.17
N ASP A 41 -14.24 -8.76 0.93
CA ASP A 41 -14.74 -9.94 1.65
C ASP A 41 -13.85 -11.16 1.37
N GLU A 42 -13.29 -11.24 0.16
CA GLU A 42 -12.47 -12.33 -0.33
C GLU A 42 -10.99 -12.18 0.00
N ALA A 43 -10.59 -11.06 0.62
CA ALA A 43 -9.19 -10.83 0.96
C ALA A 43 -8.70 -11.81 2.03
N GLY A 44 -7.58 -12.47 1.76
CA GLY A 44 -6.88 -13.30 2.74
C GLY A 44 -6.17 -12.53 3.85
N ALA A 45 -6.32 -11.20 3.91
CA ALA A 45 -5.70 -10.36 4.92
C ALA A 45 -6.33 -10.60 6.30
N PRO A 46 -5.53 -10.72 7.38
CA PRO A 46 -6.04 -10.82 8.75
C PRO A 46 -6.97 -9.66 9.10
N LYS A 47 -7.93 -9.89 10.00
CA LYS A 47 -8.87 -8.84 10.45
C LYS A 47 -8.17 -7.61 11.00
N ALA A 48 -7.08 -7.80 11.75
CA ALA A 48 -6.26 -6.70 12.27
C ALA A 48 -5.67 -5.83 11.13
N HIS A 49 -5.20 -6.45 10.05
CA HIS A 49 -4.70 -5.73 8.88
C HIS A 49 -5.82 -4.98 8.14
N GLN A 50 -6.99 -5.61 7.97
CA GLN A 50 -8.14 -4.94 7.38
C GLN A 50 -8.56 -3.72 8.22
N GLU A 51 -8.59 -3.86 9.54
CA GLU A 51 -8.92 -2.77 10.44
C GLU A 51 -7.87 -1.65 10.41
N ALA A 52 -6.58 -1.99 10.36
CA ALA A 52 -5.51 -1.03 10.20
C ALA A 52 -5.64 -0.20 8.91
N VAL A 53 -6.09 -0.81 7.80
CA VAL A 53 -6.40 -0.08 6.55
C VAL A 53 -7.65 0.77 6.70
N ARG A 54 -8.73 0.21 7.25
CA ARG A 54 -10.02 0.88 7.38
C ARG A 54 -9.96 2.16 8.23
N THR A 55 -9.09 2.18 9.24
CA THR A 55 -8.92 3.29 10.19
C THR A 55 -7.75 4.20 9.87
N ALA A 56 -7.04 3.97 8.77
CA ALA A 56 -5.86 4.75 8.43
C ALA A 56 -6.23 6.18 7.97
N GLY A 57 -5.60 7.16 8.57
CA GLY A 57 -5.57 8.54 8.10
C GLY A 57 -4.42 8.79 7.10
N HIS A 58 -4.29 10.04 6.66
CA HIS A 58 -3.28 10.44 5.67
C HIS A 58 -1.84 10.28 6.17
N ASP A 59 -1.62 10.46 7.46
CA ASP A 59 -0.29 10.45 8.09
C ASP A 59 0.01 9.15 8.86
N ASP A 60 -0.95 8.22 8.89
CA ASP A 60 -0.86 6.98 9.67
C ASP A 60 -0.03 5.87 9.02
N ASN A 61 0.70 6.16 7.96
CA ASN A 61 1.55 5.18 7.32
C ASN A 61 2.94 5.72 7.00
N ILE A 62 3.94 4.91 7.22
CA ILE A 62 5.35 5.23 7.04
C ILE A 62 6.00 4.31 5.99
N ARG A 63 7.05 4.79 5.34
CA ARG A 63 7.91 3.97 4.50
C ARG A 63 9.11 3.53 5.32
N THR A 64 9.32 2.24 5.42
CA THR A 64 10.41 1.63 6.19
C THR A 64 11.08 0.49 5.43
N ILE A 65 12.27 0.09 5.89
CA ILE A 65 13.00 -1.08 5.38
C ILE A 65 13.21 -2.16 6.45
N ILE A 66 12.73 -1.92 7.68
CA ILE A 66 13.02 -2.77 8.84
C ILE A 66 12.51 -4.20 8.72
N PHE A 67 11.47 -4.45 7.91
CA PHE A 67 10.82 -5.77 7.79
C PHE A 67 11.43 -6.68 6.70
N THR A 68 12.08 -6.11 5.71
CA THR A 68 12.54 -6.89 4.55
C THR A 68 13.89 -6.41 3.98
N GLY A 69 14.49 -5.39 4.56
CA GLY A 69 15.65 -4.72 3.98
C GLY A 69 15.33 -3.92 2.70
N ARG A 70 14.08 -3.94 2.24
CA ARG A 70 13.60 -3.21 1.05
C ARG A 70 12.51 -2.24 1.42
N PRO A 71 12.41 -1.09 0.72
CA PRO A 71 11.37 -0.11 0.99
C PRO A 71 9.97 -0.68 0.82
N LEU A 72 9.18 -0.59 1.87
CA LEU A 72 7.76 -0.88 1.86
C LEU A 72 7.01 0.17 2.69
N ARG A 73 5.70 0.26 2.52
CA ARG A 73 4.86 1.17 3.29
C ARG A 73 3.88 0.38 4.14
N VAL A 74 3.84 0.74 5.43
CA VAL A 74 3.05 0.04 6.45
C VAL A 74 2.26 1.03 7.32
N ARG A 75 1.27 0.54 8.04
CA ARG A 75 0.69 1.27 9.18
C ARG A 75 1.80 1.60 10.17
N ASN A 76 1.87 2.86 10.57
CA ASN A 76 2.82 3.31 11.59
C ASN A 76 2.38 2.86 12.98
N ASN A 77 3.33 2.56 13.84
CA ASN A 77 3.15 2.26 15.25
C ASN A 77 4.43 2.59 16.04
N LYS A 78 4.38 2.52 17.36
CA LYS A 78 5.50 2.88 18.24
C LYS A 78 6.76 2.04 18.03
N TYR A 79 6.64 0.78 17.65
CA TYR A 79 7.78 -0.09 17.36
C TYR A 79 8.53 0.41 16.12
N ILE A 80 7.79 0.73 15.06
CA ILE A 80 8.38 1.26 13.81
C ILE A 80 8.97 2.65 14.04
N GLU A 81 8.27 3.52 14.77
CA GLU A 81 8.76 4.85 15.15
C GLU A 81 10.09 4.76 15.91
N ASN A 82 10.18 3.86 16.88
CA ASN A 82 11.42 3.65 17.62
C ASN A 82 12.58 3.25 16.71
N TRP A 83 12.37 2.37 15.74
CA TRP A 83 13.38 2.01 14.76
C TRP A 83 13.81 3.20 13.89
N GLU A 84 12.85 3.92 13.32
CA GLU A 84 13.12 5.00 12.35
C GLU A 84 13.70 6.26 13.02
N GLU A 85 13.26 6.60 14.24
CA GLU A 85 13.69 7.83 14.94
C GLU A 85 14.93 7.61 15.80
N ASN A 86 14.99 6.50 16.56
CA ASN A 86 16.03 6.29 17.57
C ASN A 86 17.11 5.32 17.11
N ARG A 87 16.84 4.42 16.17
CA ARG A 87 17.74 3.35 15.73
C ARG A 87 18.11 3.44 14.23
N ALA A 88 18.00 4.63 13.62
CA ALA A 88 18.25 4.83 12.19
C ALA A 88 19.70 4.48 11.76
N ALA A 89 20.69 4.66 12.65
CA ALA A 89 22.07 4.25 12.38
C ALA A 89 22.20 2.71 12.36
N GLU A 90 21.52 2.03 13.27
CA GLU A 90 21.49 0.57 13.37
C GLU A 90 20.78 -0.07 12.16
N ILE A 91 19.69 0.53 11.68
CA ILE A 91 19.07 0.09 10.40
C ILE A 91 20.10 0.05 9.28
N LYS A 92 20.90 1.12 9.13
CA LYS A 92 21.94 1.19 8.09
C LYS A 92 23.02 0.14 8.27
N GLU A 93 23.45 -0.09 9.50
CA GLU A 93 24.49 -1.07 9.82
C GLU A 93 24.02 -2.50 9.54
N LEU A 94 22.84 -2.86 10.03
CA LEU A 94 22.26 -4.19 9.84
C LEU A 94 21.98 -4.49 8.37
N THR A 95 21.31 -3.57 7.67
CA THR A 95 20.97 -3.76 6.26
C THR A 95 22.20 -3.80 5.35
N ALA A 96 23.28 -3.07 5.68
CA ALA A 96 24.56 -3.18 4.97
C ALA A 96 25.19 -4.56 5.09
N LYS A 97 24.91 -5.27 6.20
CA LYS A 97 25.34 -6.66 6.42
C LYS A 97 24.34 -7.70 5.87
N GLY A 98 23.23 -7.25 5.28
CA GLY A 98 22.15 -8.13 4.81
C GLY A 98 21.26 -8.67 5.93
N VAL A 99 21.32 -8.09 7.12
CA VAL A 99 20.51 -8.48 8.28
C VAL A 99 19.23 -7.66 8.30
N ILE A 100 18.09 -8.31 8.53
CA ILE A 100 16.78 -7.66 8.63
C ILE A 100 16.58 -7.16 10.08
N PRO A 101 16.34 -5.85 10.29
CA PRO A 101 16.26 -5.27 11.63
C PRO A 101 15.25 -5.96 12.57
N VAL A 102 14.07 -6.31 12.09
CA VAL A 102 13.04 -7.01 12.90
C VAL A 102 13.50 -8.42 13.28
N GLU A 103 14.15 -9.14 12.37
CA GLU A 103 14.68 -10.48 12.65
C GLU A 103 15.81 -10.40 13.68
N HIS A 104 16.64 -9.36 13.60
CA HIS A 104 17.68 -9.09 14.59
C HIS A 104 17.12 -8.87 15.99
N ASP A 105 16.06 -8.07 16.13
CA ASP A 105 15.38 -7.90 17.43
C ASP A 105 14.86 -9.25 17.97
N PHE A 106 14.27 -10.07 17.12
CA PHE A 106 13.76 -11.38 17.53
C PHE A 106 14.87 -12.35 17.95
N GLU A 107 16.03 -12.29 17.31
CA GLU A 107 17.21 -13.08 17.70
C GLU A 107 17.78 -12.65 19.06
N ILE A 108 17.81 -11.34 19.35
CA ILE A 108 18.36 -10.81 20.60
C ILE A 108 17.40 -11.03 21.76
N LEU A 109 16.13 -10.73 21.58
CA LEU A 109 15.13 -10.78 22.65
C LEU A 109 14.67 -12.21 22.95
N GLY A 110 14.69 -13.10 21.96
CA GLY A 110 14.30 -14.50 22.14
C GLY A 110 12.95 -14.66 22.83
N ASP A 111 12.94 -15.38 23.96
CA ASP A 111 11.73 -15.63 24.77
C ASP A 111 11.27 -14.42 25.61
N GLU A 112 12.04 -13.31 25.64
CA GLU A 112 11.69 -12.08 26.38
C GLU A 112 10.78 -11.14 25.57
N ILE A 113 10.44 -11.49 24.31
CA ILE A 113 9.51 -10.70 23.50
C ILE A 113 8.12 -10.79 24.09
N ASP A 114 7.56 -9.64 24.48
CA ASP A 114 6.17 -9.57 24.91
C ASP A 114 5.19 -9.59 23.72
N ASP A 115 3.93 -9.93 23.99
CA ASP A 115 2.88 -10.04 23.00
C ASP A 115 2.64 -8.70 22.28
N GLU A 116 2.80 -7.56 22.96
CA GLU A 116 2.62 -6.23 22.39
C GLU A 116 3.71 -5.94 21.36
N THR A 117 4.97 -6.23 21.67
CA THR A 117 6.09 -6.08 20.74
C THR A 117 5.92 -6.99 19.53
N MET A 118 5.51 -8.24 19.76
CA MET A 118 5.27 -9.20 18.69
C MET A 118 4.16 -8.75 17.74
N ASP A 119 3.07 -8.20 18.24
CA ASP A 119 1.97 -7.67 17.42
C ASP A 119 2.37 -6.40 16.67
N ASN A 120 3.11 -5.49 17.31
CA ASN A 120 3.61 -4.27 16.70
C ASN A 120 4.72 -4.51 15.66
N ALA A 121 5.45 -5.60 15.75
CA ALA A 121 6.45 -6.02 14.78
C ALA A 121 5.84 -6.70 13.54
N ARG A 122 4.51 -6.78 13.41
CA ARG A 122 3.84 -7.28 12.21
C ARG A 122 3.61 -6.16 11.21
N PRO A 123 4.06 -6.29 9.95
CA PRO A 123 3.85 -5.26 8.94
C PRO A 123 2.42 -5.29 8.39
N PHE A 124 1.63 -4.27 8.67
CA PHE A 124 0.35 -4.04 7.98
C PHE A 124 0.59 -3.20 6.74
N LEU A 125 0.83 -3.89 5.63
CA LEU A 125 1.14 -3.28 4.33
C LEU A 125 -0.03 -2.44 3.81
N MET A 126 0.23 -1.19 3.47
CA MET A 126 -0.77 -0.31 2.86
C MET A 126 -0.12 0.86 2.12
N GLY A 127 -0.74 1.33 1.05
CA GLY A 127 -0.34 2.56 0.38
C GLY A 127 -0.98 3.80 1.01
N LYS A 128 -0.60 5.00 0.54
CA LYS A 128 -1.24 6.27 0.95
C LYS A 128 -2.76 6.29 0.67
N ALA A 129 -3.23 5.50 -0.30
CA ALA A 129 -4.65 5.35 -0.58
C ALA A 129 -5.47 4.78 0.60
N ALA A 130 -4.83 4.17 1.61
CA ALA A 130 -5.52 3.68 2.81
C ALA A 130 -6.39 4.77 3.46
N ALA A 131 -5.92 6.01 3.49
CA ALA A 131 -6.65 7.13 4.07
C ALA A 131 -8.04 7.41 3.45
N VAL A 132 -8.30 6.88 2.26
CA VAL A 132 -9.57 7.04 1.52
C VAL A 132 -10.24 5.70 1.20
N VAL A 133 -9.71 4.60 1.74
CA VAL A 133 -10.22 3.23 1.60
C VAL A 133 -10.75 2.77 2.96
N ASN A 134 -12.02 3.04 3.23
CA ASN A 134 -12.65 2.80 4.54
C ASN A 134 -13.92 1.95 4.48
N GLU A 135 -14.34 1.54 3.27
CA GLU A 135 -15.54 0.76 3.05
C GLU A 135 -15.20 -0.65 2.58
N LYS A 136 -15.78 -1.66 3.25
CA LYS A 136 -15.64 -3.07 2.87
C LYS A 136 -16.71 -3.44 1.83
N LYS A 137 -16.28 -4.12 0.75
CA LYS A 137 -17.14 -4.59 -0.34
C LYS A 137 -16.63 -5.94 -0.85
N SER A 138 -17.44 -6.65 -1.67
CA SER A 138 -16.91 -7.78 -2.42
C SER A 138 -15.87 -7.33 -3.45
N ALA A 139 -14.90 -8.18 -3.77
CA ALA A 139 -13.90 -7.89 -4.80
C ALA A 139 -14.55 -7.59 -6.16
N LYS A 140 -15.64 -8.32 -6.50
CA LYS A 140 -16.41 -8.06 -7.71
C LYS A 140 -16.98 -6.64 -7.72
N ALA A 141 -17.61 -6.21 -6.62
CA ALA A 141 -18.18 -4.86 -6.52
C ALA A 141 -17.12 -3.77 -6.69
N VAL A 142 -15.93 -3.99 -6.11
CA VAL A 142 -14.78 -3.08 -6.27
C VAL A 142 -14.34 -2.98 -7.73
N VAL A 143 -14.23 -4.11 -8.44
CA VAL A 143 -13.84 -4.11 -9.86
C VAL A 143 -14.91 -3.42 -10.71
N ASP A 144 -16.18 -3.74 -10.51
CA ASP A 144 -17.29 -3.14 -11.26
C ASP A 144 -17.34 -1.62 -11.06
N GLU A 145 -17.12 -1.14 -9.82
CA GLU A 145 -17.06 0.28 -9.48
C GLU A 145 -15.87 0.98 -10.17
N LEU A 146 -14.67 0.38 -10.07
CA LEU A 146 -13.47 0.92 -10.70
C LEU A 146 -13.64 1.10 -12.22
N VAL A 147 -14.17 0.08 -12.89
CA VAL A 147 -14.36 0.09 -14.34
C VAL A 147 -15.49 1.06 -14.75
N THR A 148 -16.65 0.95 -14.11
CA THR A 148 -17.82 1.76 -14.46
C THR A 148 -17.54 3.24 -14.25
N ASP A 149 -16.90 3.62 -13.14
CA ASP A 149 -16.63 5.02 -12.85
C ASP A 149 -15.47 5.57 -13.70
N ALA A 150 -14.48 4.72 -14.06
CA ALA A 150 -13.45 5.12 -15.02
C ALA A 150 -14.06 5.45 -16.39
N VAL A 151 -14.95 4.61 -16.91
CA VAL A 151 -15.65 4.84 -18.16
C VAL A 151 -16.47 6.14 -18.11
N LYS A 152 -17.23 6.35 -17.03
CA LYS A 152 -17.96 7.62 -16.85
C LYS A 152 -17.04 8.84 -16.86
N CYS A 153 -15.88 8.77 -16.19
CA CYS A 153 -14.92 9.86 -16.16
C CYS A 153 -14.35 10.18 -17.56
N ILE A 154 -14.01 9.15 -18.33
CA ILE A 154 -13.49 9.31 -19.70
C ILE A 154 -14.54 9.95 -20.59
N HIS A 155 -15.80 9.46 -20.60
CA HIS A 155 -16.88 10.06 -21.37
C HIS A 155 -17.19 11.50 -20.96
N ASN A 156 -17.10 11.82 -19.68
CA ASN A 156 -17.28 13.19 -19.22
C ASN A 156 -16.17 14.11 -19.78
N GLY A 157 -14.92 13.63 -19.80
CA GLY A 157 -13.80 14.35 -20.41
C GLY A 157 -14.00 14.61 -21.91
N GLU A 158 -14.42 13.59 -22.67
CA GLU A 158 -14.76 13.70 -24.09
C GLU A 158 -15.82 14.78 -24.34
N ARG A 159 -16.90 14.80 -23.53
CA ARG A 159 -17.96 15.81 -23.62
C ARG A 159 -17.50 17.23 -23.32
N MET A 160 -16.44 17.40 -22.53
CA MET A 160 -15.83 18.70 -22.25
C MET A 160 -15.02 19.18 -23.45
N THR A 161 -14.23 18.29 -24.07
CA THR A 161 -13.41 18.63 -25.25
C THR A 161 -14.25 18.92 -26.48
N ALA A 162 -15.42 18.29 -26.65
CA ALA A 162 -16.35 18.59 -27.75
C ALA A 162 -16.97 19.99 -27.68
N LYS A 163 -16.73 20.77 -26.64
CA LYS A 163 -17.18 22.15 -26.47
C LYS A 163 -16.06 23.16 -26.67
N LEU A 164 -14.82 22.70 -26.89
CA LEU A 164 -13.65 23.51 -27.24
C LEU A 164 -13.52 23.64 -28.76
#